data_3644cbbd9e1f63f14ff6059b7b1033b8
#
_entry.id   3644cbbd9e1f63f14ff6059b7b1033b8
#
_cell.length_a   1.000
_cell.length_b   1.000
_cell.length_c   1.000
_cell.angle_alpha   90.00
_cell.angle_beta   90.00
_cell.angle_gamma   90.00
#
_symmetry.space_group_name_H-M   'P 1'
#
loop_
_entity.id
_entity.type
_entity.pdbx_description
1 polymer ?
#
loop_
_entity_poly.entity_id
_entity_poly.type
_entity_poly.pdbx_seq_one_letter_code
_entity_poly.pdbx_strand_id
1 'polypeptide(L)'
;MLLLLLVFASIGVIVAWLYYFAHHNLPLPAVSAKAGLTDSAFDFTVKPGASLKALSKQLTEQNLLPEPQSFWLLGRLTNQATGIQAGSYRLDTAVTPLELLQKLNDGDVIPVSVTFIEGSTFADMRARLEKTDGVKVMLKGLSNTEVLKRIGATESYPEGLFFPDTYRFATGSTDVELLKTSYLAMKKKLDEAWAMRDKDLPYKTPYDALKMASIIEKETGKAEERPLISAVFINRLRIPMRLQTDPTVIYGLGDSYDGNIRKRDLTTDTPYNTYTRDGLPPTPIAMPGWGSLMAAVKPAASQKLYFVGKGDGTHYFSASLDEHNRAVAKYQLGR
;
A
#
# COMPACT_ATOMS: atom_id res chain seq x y z
N MET A 1 54.45 23.22 34.48
CA MET A 1 54.67 21.79 34.25
C MET A 1 53.59 20.90 34.90
N LEU A 2 53.33 21.05 36.21
CA LEU A 2 52.33 20.25 36.91
C LEU A 2 50.90 20.39 36.33
N LEU A 3 50.46 21.58 36.00
CA LEU A 3 49.12 21.86 35.41
C LEU A 3 48.93 21.18 34.04
N LEU A 4 49.95 21.17 33.20
CA LEU A 4 49.95 20.47 31.90
C LEU A 4 49.89 18.95 32.08
N LEU A 5 50.60 18.39 33.03
CA LEU A 5 50.52 16.97 33.33
C LEU A 5 49.16 16.54 33.84
N LEU A 6 48.50 17.37 34.66
CA LEU A 6 47.12 17.11 35.12
C LEU A 6 46.12 17.18 33.98
N VAL A 7 46.28 18.09 33.05
CA VAL A 7 45.43 18.22 31.86
C VAL A 7 45.57 17.00 30.94
N PHE A 8 46.83 16.54 30.68
CA PHE A 8 47.04 15.36 29.86
C PHE A 8 46.53 14.08 30.55
N ALA A 9 46.70 13.95 31.88
CA ALA A 9 46.14 12.83 32.65
C ALA A 9 44.61 12.81 32.59
N SER A 10 43.98 13.99 32.74
CA SER A 10 42.50 14.09 32.63
C SER A 10 41.99 13.70 31.21
N ILE A 11 42.67 14.17 30.16
CA ILE A 11 42.34 13.77 28.78
C ILE A 11 42.50 12.26 28.58
N GLY A 12 43.59 11.67 29.11
CA GLY A 12 43.82 10.24 29.04
C GLY A 12 42.69 9.42 29.69
N VAL A 13 42.22 9.87 30.86
CA VAL A 13 41.10 9.22 31.58
C VAL A 13 39.81 9.35 30.77
N ILE A 14 39.49 10.49 30.18
CA ILE A 14 38.29 10.74 29.34
C ILE A 14 38.35 9.80 28.11
N VAL A 15 39.47 9.74 27.40
CA VAL A 15 39.66 8.91 26.23
C VAL A 15 39.49 7.41 26.59
N ALA A 16 40.10 6.96 27.68
CA ALA A 16 39.99 5.58 28.18
C ALA A 16 38.52 5.25 28.53
N TRP A 17 37.82 6.17 29.21
CA TRP A 17 36.40 6.03 29.52
C TRP A 17 35.53 5.95 28.25
N LEU A 18 35.75 6.83 27.31
CA LEU A 18 34.98 6.81 26.06
C LEU A 18 35.26 5.55 25.24
N TYR A 19 36.50 5.09 25.20
CA TYR A 19 36.86 3.83 24.54
C TYR A 19 36.15 2.63 25.23
N TYR A 20 36.22 2.57 26.56
CA TYR A 20 35.52 1.55 27.34
C TYR A 20 34.01 1.60 27.08
N PHE A 21 33.39 2.79 27.18
CA PHE A 21 31.98 3.01 26.93
C PHE A 21 31.58 2.58 25.52
N ALA A 22 32.34 2.94 24.49
CA ALA A 22 32.04 2.63 23.10
C ALA A 22 31.95 1.14 22.78
N HIS A 23 32.72 0.31 23.51
CA HIS A 23 32.91 -1.11 23.23
C HIS A 23 32.32 -2.06 24.31
N HIS A 24 31.72 -1.54 25.37
CA HIS A 24 31.03 -2.36 26.36
C HIS A 24 29.53 -2.46 26.03
N ASN A 25 29.01 -3.67 26.16
CA ASN A 25 27.58 -3.91 25.90
C ASN A 25 26.71 -3.14 26.89
N LEU A 26 25.69 -2.48 26.33
CA LEU A 26 24.63 -1.86 27.09
C LEU A 26 23.69 -2.95 27.62
N PRO A 27 23.43 -3.00 28.93
CA PRO A 27 22.44 -3.93 29.45
C PRO A 27 21.07 -3.56 28.96
N LEU A 28 20.34 -4.53 28.37
CA LEU A 28 18.95 -4.27 27.99
C LEU A 28 18.13 -4.04 29.27
N PRO A 29 17.32 -2.96 29.32
CA PRO A 29 16.40 -2.72 30.42
C PRO A 29 15.44 -3.91 30.57
N ALA A 30 15.19 -4.35 31.83
CA ALA A 30 14.18 -5.36 32.09
C ALA A 30 12.80 -4.80 31.63
N VAL A 31 12.31 -5.28 30.50
CA VAL A 31 10.98 -4.89 29.99
C VAL A 31 9.95 -5.56 30.89
N SER A 32 9.08 -4.75 31.49
CA SER A 32 7.89 -5.24 32.17
C SER A 32 7.07 -6.04 31.17
N ALA A 33 7.03 -7.36 31.32
CA ALA A 33 6.38 -8.30 30.43
C ALA A 33 4.91 -7.89 30.23
N LYS A 34 4.58 -7.23 29.12
CA LYS A 34 3.22 -7.23 28.61
C LYS A 34 2.93 -8.67 28.16
N ALA A 35 1.95 -9.26 28.81
CA ALA A 35 1.56 -10.65 28.73
C ALA A 35 1.78 -11.29 27.32
N GLY A 36 2.62 -12.32 27.27
CA GLY A 36 2.63 -13.30 26.18
C GLY A 36 3.83 -13.35 25.25
N LEU A 37 4.86 -12.49 25.40
CA LEU A 37 6.09 -12.57 24.60
C LEU A 37 7.27 -12.95 25.51
N THR A 38 7.93 -14.05 25.19
CA THR A 38 9.09 -14.61 25.91
C THR A 38 10.42 -13.96 25.54
N ASP A 39 10.42 -12.85 24.76
CA ASP A 39 11.63 -12.20 24.28
C ASP A 39 11.95 -10.94 25.08
N SER A 40 13.17 -10.90 25.61
CA SER A 40 13.80 -9.76 26.32
C SER A 40 14.21 -8.63 25.36
N ALA A 41 13.46 -8.37 24.30
CA ALA A 41 13.75 -7.32 23.33
C ALA A 41 13.39 -5.93 23.89
N PHE A 42 14.24 -4.94 23.61
CA PHE A 42 14.00 -3.55 23.99
C PHE A 42 13.60 -2.72 22.75
N ASP A 43 12.38 -2.18 22.77
CA ASP A 43 11.84 -1.34 21.70
C ASP A 43 11.88 0.14 22.09
N PHE A 44 12.34 1.00 21.18
CA PHE A 44 12.31 2.45 21.35
C PHE A 44 12.02 3.15 20.03
N THR A 45 11.51 4.39 20.07
CA THR A 45 11.18 5.17 18.87
C THR A 45 11.98 6.46 18.82
N VAL A 46 12.58 6.72 17.66
CA VAL A 46 13.26 7.98 17.32
C VAL A 46 12.25 8.84 16.54
N LYS A 47 11.89 10.00 17.10
CA LYS A 47 10.97 10.93 16.44
C LYS A 47 11.61 11.62 15.24
N PRO A 48 10.86 11.93 14.17
CA PRO A 48 11.35 12.73 13.05
C PRO A 48 11.97 14.06 13.53
N GLY A 49 13.21 14.34 13.10
CA GLY A 49 13.95 15.54 13.48
C GLY A 49 14.58 15.51 14.88
N ALA A 50 14.55 14.38 15.58
CA ALA A 50 15.22 14.24 16.87
C ALA A 50 16.74 14.39 16.71
N SER A 51 17.39 15.23 17.54
CA SER A 51 18.85 15.29 17.60
C SER A 51 19.42 14.14 18.41
N LEU A 52 20.69 13.76 18.14
CA LEU A 52 21.38 12.74 18.96
C LEU A 52 21.38 13.09 20.45
N LYS A 53 21.49 14.38 20.78
CA LYS A 53 21.45 14.84 22.18
C LYS A 53 20.10 14.57 22.85
N ALA A 54 18.98 14.80 22.13
CA ALA A 54 17.65 14.52 22.64
C ALA A 54 17.40 13.02 22.77
N LEU A 55 17.86 12.23 21.77
CA LEU A 55 17.78 10.77 21.80
C LEU A 55 18.62 10.18 22.96
N SER A 56 19.85 10.67 23.17
CA SER A 56 20.68 10.22 24.32
C SER A 56 19.96 10.39 25.64
N LYS A 57 19.30 11.55 25.85
CA LYS A 57 18.52 11.80 27.06
C LYS A 57 17.34 10.81 27.17
N GLN A 58 16.57 10.62 26.09
CA GLN A 58 15.46 9.66 26.04
C GLN A 58 15.91 8.24 26.40
N LEU A 59 17.01 7.76 25.81
CA LEU A 59 17.53 6.41 26.06
C LEU A 59 18.06 6.24 27.48
N THR A 60 18.58 7.31 28.09
CA THR A 60 18.97 7.31 29.52
C THR A 60 17.73 7.25 30.43
N GLU A 61 16.68 8.01 30.12
CA GLU A 61 15.39 7.94 30.84
C GLU A 61 14.73 6.57 30.73
N GLN A 62 15.01 5.84 29.67
CA GLN A 62 14.56 4.46 29.46
C GLN A 62 15.53 3.40 30.02
N ASN A 63 16.56 3.80 30.75
CA ASN A 63 17.58 2.94 31.37
C ASN A 63 18.41 2.10 30.39
N LEU A 64 18.49 2.45 29.11
CA LEU A 64 19.38 1.82 28.14
C LEU A 64 20.80 2.42 28.23
N LEU A 65 20.91 3.72 28.38
CA LEU A 65 22.21 4.41 28.54
C LEU A 65 22.45 4.77 30.02
N PRO A 66 23.67 4.61 30.54
CA PRO A 66 23.98 5.00 31.90
C PRO A 66 23.93 6.51 32.11
N GLU A 67 24.29 7.29 31.07
CA GLU A 67 24.23 8.74 31.05
C GLU A 67 24.24 9.26 29.59
N PRO A 68 23.69 10.48 29.31
CA PRO A 68 23.48 10.91 27.94
C PRO A 68 24.72 11.53 27.25
N GLN A 69 25.71 12.00 28.02
CA GLN A 69 26.82 12.82 27.49
C GLN A 69 27.82 11.98 26.69
N SER A 70 28.18 10.79 27.17
CA SER A 70 29.13 9.90 26.49
C SER A 70 28.61 9.42 25.15
N PHE A 71 27.32 9.09 25.04
CA PHE A 71 26.72 8.67 23.78
C PHE A 71 26.66 9.81 22.75
N TRP A 72 26.26 11.01 23.20
CA TRP A 72 26.29 12.19 22.35
C TRP A 72 27.70 12.53 21.88
N LEU A 73 28.70 12.49 22.80
CA LEU A 73 30.08 12.77 22.48
C LEU A 73 30.67 11.75 21.51
N LEU A 74 30.40 10.45 21.74
CA LEU A 74 30.80 9.36 20.85
C LEU A 74 30.31 9.62 19.44
N GLY A 75 29.01 9.93 19.24
CA GLY A 75 28.45 10.19 17.92
C GLY A 75 29.06 11.41 17.23
N ARG A 76 29.48 12.42 17.99
CA ARG A 76 30.22 13.57 17.41
C ARG A 76 31.65 13.21 17.00
N LEU A 77 32.35 12.46 17.79
CA LEU A 77 33.74 12.05 17.51
C LEU A 77 33.81 11.06 16.33
N THR A 78 32.78 10.21 16.17
CA THR A 78 32.70 9.27 15.05
C THR A 78 32.01 9.86 13.81
N ASN A 79 31.65 11.13 13.82
CA ASN A 79 30.91 11.84 12.74
C ASN A 79 29.54 11.20 12.39
N GLN A 80 28.89 10.55 13.37
CA GLN A 80 27.61 9.86 13.23
C GLN A 80 26.44 10.60 13.90
N ALA A 81 26.67 11.84 14.38
CA ALA A 81 25.68 12.59 15.15
C ALA A 81 24.50 13.12 14.30
N THR A 82 24.64 13.22 12.98
CA THR A 82 23.68 13.85 12.07
C THR A 82 22.97 12.86 11.14
N GLY A 83 23.43 11.60 11.08
CA GLY A 83 22.89 10.56 10.20
C GLY A 83 21.73 9.74 10.80
N ILE A 84 21.25 10.10 11.99
CA ILE A 84 20.23 9.33 12.72
C ILE A 84 18.91 9.35 11.98
N GLN A 85 18.38 8.16 11.68
CA GLN A 85 17.11 7.98 11.01
C GLN A 85 15.96 7.86 12.03
N ALA A 86 14.83 8.50 11.73
CA ALA A 86 13.62 8.38 12.52
C ALA A 86 12.96 7.00 12.29
N GLY A 87 12.36 6.44 13.34
CA GLY A 87 11.68 5.14 13.26
C GLY A 87 11.62 4.41 14.60
N SER A 88 10.98 3.26 14.61
CA SER A 88 10.98 2.35 15.76
C SER A 88 12.12 1.34 15.61
N TYR A 89 12.88 1.17 16.65
CA TYR A 89 14.04 0.28 16.69
C TYR A 89 13.82 -0.82 17.71
N ARG A 90 14.37 -2.01 17.42
CA ARG A 90 14.40 -3.14 18.33
C ARG A 90 15.84 -3.59 18.60
N LEU A 91 16.12 -3.82 19.85
CA LEU A 91 17.34 -4.48 20.30
C LEU A 91 16.97 -5.85 20.88
N ASP A 92 17.25 -6.90 20.13
CA ASP A 92 16.96 -8.29 20.55
C ASP A 92 18.04 -8.83 21.48
N THR A 93 19.23 -8.24 21.42
CA THR A 93 20.40 -8.58 22.25
C THR A 93 21.09 -7.32 22.76
N ALA A 94 21.89 -7.44 23.78
CA ALA A 94 22.77 -6.38 24.26
C ALA A 94 23.70 -5.93 23.13
N VAL A 95 23.79 -4.62 22.91
CA VAL A 95 24.62 -3.99 21.88
C VAL A 95 25.59 -2.99 22.52
N THR A 96 26.71 -2.73 21.87
CA THR A 96 27.60 -1.65 22.28
C THR A 96 27.02 -0.29 21.86
N PRO A 97 27.41 0.83 22.52
CA PRO A 97 27.04 2.17 22.06
C PRO A 97 27.46 2.48 20.62
N LEU A 98 28.56 1.91 20.15
CA LEU A 98 29.01 2.08 18.77
C LEU A 98 28.08 1.34 17.78
N GLU A 99 27.70 0.10 18.08
CA GLU A 99 26.74 -0.67 17.29
C GLU A 99 25.35 0.00 17.28
N LEU A 100 24.93 0.55 18.44
CA LEU A 100 23.68 1.32 18.51
C LEU A 100 23.72 2.56 17.60
N LEU A 101 24.83 3.32 17.59
CA LEU A 101 25.01 4.44 16.68
C LEU A 101 24.98 4.00 15.22
N GLN A 102 25.64 2.90 14.90
CA GLN A 102 25.62 2.34 13.55
C GLN A 102 24.19 1.98 13.14
N LYS A 103 23.47 1.22 13.99
CA LYS A 103 22.07 0.84 13.76
C LYS A 103 21.16 2.04 13.51
N LEU A 104 21.36 3.14 14.25
CA LEU A 104 20.62 4.39 14.09
C LEU A 104 20.93 5.11 12.77
N ASN A 105 22.17 5.08 12.31
CA ASN A 105 22.59 5.72 11.05
C ASN A 105 22.23 4.86 9.83
N ASP A 106 22.28 3.54 9.94
CA ASP A 106 21.85 2.61 8.90
C ASP A 106 20.32 2.58 8.74
N GLY A 107 19.57 3.08 9.74
CA GLY A 107 18.11 3.08 9.72
C GLY A 107 17.53 1.67 9.84
N ASP A 108 18.18 0.79 10.62
CA ASP A 108 17.69 -0.56 10.88
C ASP A 108 16.47 -0.53 11.84
N VAL A 109 15.37 0.01 11.30
CA VAL A 109 14.10 0.20 12.00
C VAL A 109 13.20 -1.04 11.87
N ILE A 110 12.32 -1.23 12.85
CA ILE A 110 11.23 -2.20 12.75
C ILE A 110 10.32 -1.74 11.59
N PRO A 111 10.18 -2.51 10.51
CA PRO A 111 9.31 -2.11 9.42
C PRO A 111 7.85 -2.22 9.84
N VAL A 112 7.12 -1.12 9.74
CA VAL A 112 5.66 -1.13 9.78
C VAL A 112 5.15 -1.35 8.36
N SER A 113 3.97 -1.93 8.20
CA SER A 113 3.40 -2.14 6.88
C SER A 113 1.94 -1.71 6.82
N VAL A 114 1.53 -1.24 5.65
CA VAL A 114 0.14 -1.04 5.28
C VAL A 114 -0.17 -1.87 4.04
N THR A 115 -1.27 -2.63 4.07
CA THR A 115 -1.72 -3.41 2.92
C THR A 115 -2.89 -2.72 2.26
N PHE A 116 -2.76 -2.38 0.98
CA PHE A 116 -3.87 -1.98 0.12
C PHE A 116 -4.42 -3.22 -0.57
N ILE A 117 -5.71 -3.44 -0.42
CA ILE A 117 -6.38 -4.66 -0.86
C ILE A 117 -6.84 -4.48 -2.31
N GLU A 118 -6.66 -5.52 -3.15
CA GLU A 118 -7.22 -5.57 -4.50
C GLU A 118 -8.75 -5.33 -4.47
N GLY A 119 -9.28 -4.61 -5.42
CA GLY A 119 -10.69 -4.28 -5.51
C GLY A 119 -11.19 -3.22 -4.52
N SER A 120 -10.32 -2.65 -3.65
CA SER A 120 -10.67 -1.49 -2.82
C SER A 120 -10.79 -0.21 -3.64
N THR A 121 -11.54 0.77 -3.12
CA THR A 121 -11.64 2.11 -3.68
C THR A 121 -10.54 3.02 -3.15
N PHE A 122 -10.37 4.19 -3.77
CA PHE A 122 -9.46 5.22 -3.24
C PHE A 122 -9.90 5.72 -1.86
N ALA A 123 -11.19 5.80 -1.61
CA ALA A 123 -11.71 6.16 -0.29
C ALA A 123 -11.29 5.14 0.79
N ASP A 124 -11.37 3.84 0.48
CA ASP A 124 -10.92 2.76 1.39
C ASP A 124 -9.43 2.87 1.69
N MET A 125 -8.60 3.16 0.67
CA MET A 125 -7.16 3.35 0.85
C MET A 125 -6.84 4.52 1.78
N ARG A 126 -7.51 5.66 1.61
CA ARG A 126 -7.37 6.82 2.48
C ARG A 126 -7.77 6.49 3.92
N ALA A 127 -8.93 5.86 4.10
CA ALA A 127 -9.41 5.46 5.42
C ALA A 127 -8.45 4.47 6.11
N ARG A 128 -7.83 3.58 5.35
CA ARG A 128 -6.82 2.65 5.88
C ARG A 128 -5.56 3.38 6.33
N LEU A 129 -5.04 4.33 5.53
CA LEU A 129 -3.86 5.12 5.91
C LEU A 129 -4.11 5.94 7.18
N GLU A 130 -5.29 6.53 7.33
CA GLU A 130 -5.65 7.29 8.54
C GLU A 130 -5.71 6.43 9.81
N LYS A 131 -5.92 5.11 9.67
CA LYS A 131 -6.02 4.15 10.78
C LYS A 131 -4.74 3.35 10.99
N THR A 132 -3.73 3.51 10.12
CA THR A 132 -2.50 2.72 10.20
C THR A 132 -1.53 3.37 11.19
N ASP A 133 -1.16 2.63 12.23
CA ASP A 133 -0.19 3.09 13.21
C ASP A 133 1.16 3.39 12.55
N GLY A 134 1.81 4.45 13.02
CA GLY A 134 3.08 4.88 12.49
C GLY A 134 3.02 5.75 11.23
N VAL A 135 1.86 5.92 10.60
CA VAL A 135 1.66 6.85 9.48
C VAL A 135 1.43 8.26 10.00
N LYS A 136 2.18 9.22 9.47
CA LYS A 136 1.93 10.64 9.67
C LYS A 136 0.88 11.12 8.66
N VAL A 137 -0.34 11.33 9.14
CA VAL A 137 -1.48 11.74 8.31
C VAL A 137 -1.36 13.21 7.92
N MET A 138 -1.17 13.49 6.63
CA MET A 138 -1.01 14.83 6.04
C MET A 138 -2.13 15.18 5.06
N LEU A 139 -2.91 14.18 4.62
CA LEU A 139 -3.92 14.31 3.56
C LEU A 139 -5.35 14.36 4.08
N LYS A 140 -5.55 14.29 5.40
CA LYS A 140 -6.87 14.33 6.00
C LYS A 140 -7.62 15.61 5.64
N GLY A 141 -8.87 15.47 5.21
CA GLY A 141 -9.73 16.60 4.83
C GLY A 141 -9.42 17.23 3.47
N LEU A 142 -8.37 16.79 2.76
CA LEU A 142 -8.08 17.30 1.43
C LEU A 142 -8.99 16.63 0.38
N SER A 143 -9.35 17.41 -0.65
CA SER A 143 -10.04 16.92 -1.83
C SER A 143 -9.16 15.94 -2.63
N ASN A 144 -9.79 15.08 -3.44
CA ASN A 144 -9.07 14.14 -4.30
C ASN A 144 -8.10 14.86 -5.25
N THR A 145 -8.47 16.01 -5.78
CA THR A 145 -7.63 16.83 -6.66
C THR A 145 -6.38 17.33 -5.93
N GLU A 146 -6.52 17.78 -4.68
CA GLU A 146 -5.38 18.24 -3.87
C GLU A 146 -4.45 17.08 -3.51
N VAL A 147 -5.00 15.91 -3.22
CA VAL A 147 -4.20 14.70 -2.97
C VAL A 147 -3.39 14.34 -4.20
N LEU A 148 -4.01 14.25 -5.38
CA LEU A 148 -3.32 13.96 -6.65
C LEU A 148 -2.20 14.98 -6.92
N LYS A 149 -2.46 16.27 -6.73
CA LYS A 149 -1.46 17.32 -6.86
C LYS A 149 -0.27 17.11 -5.91
N ARG A 150 -0.53 16.75 -4.64
CA ARG A 150 0.53 16.56 -3.63
C ARG A 150 1.44 15.37 -3.94
N ILE A 151 0.91 14.30 -4.50
CA ILE A 151 1.72 13.14 -4.90
C ILE A 151 2.38 13.32 -6.28
N GLY A 152 2.05 14.39 -7.01
CA GLY A 152 2.58 14.70 -8.35
C GLY A 152 1.92 13.89 -9.47
N ALA A 153 0.69 13.44 -9.27
CA ALA A 153 -0.12 12.79 -10.31
C ALA A 153 -0.67 13.82 -11.30
N THR A 154 -0.79 13.41 -12.55
CA THR A 154 -1.29 14.25 -13.67
C THR A 154 -2.75 13.97 -14.01
N GLU A 155 -3.30 12.89 -13.51
CA GLU A 155 -4.68 12.46 -13.72
C GLU A 155 -5.66 13.29 -12.89
N SER A 156 -6.91 13.39 -13.39
CA SER A 156 -7.95 14.16 -12.73
C SER A 156 -8.74 13.38 -11.68
N TYR A 157 -8.70 12.05 -11.72
CA TYR A 157 -9.45 11.15 -10.86
C TYR A 157 -8.53 10.09 -10.25
N PRO A 158 -8.59 9.85 -8.95
CA PRO A 158 -7.65 8.96 -8.26
C PRO A 158 -7.97 7.46 -8.39
N GLU A 159 -9.20 7.11 -8.80
CA GLU A 159 -9.65 5.72 -8.81
C GLU A 159 -8.83 4.87 -9.80
N GLY A 160 -8.38 3.71 -9.33
CA GLY A 160 -7.56 2.79 -10.11
C GLY A 160 -6.08 3.13 -10.21
N LEU A 161 -5.64 4.31 -9.75
CA LEU A 161 -4.26 4.80 -9.95
C LEU A 161 -3.23 4.27 -8.96
N PHE A 162 -3.62 3.48 -7.98
CA PHE A 162 -2.75 3.02 -6.91
C PHE A 162 -2.66 1.50 -6.91
N PHE A 163 -1.44 0.94 -6.95
CA PHE A 163 -1.28 -0.50 -6.99
C PHE A 163 -1.56 -1.11 -5.61
N PRO A 164 -2.47 -2.08 -5.52
CA PRO A 164 -2.73 -2.81 -4.28
C PRO A 164 -1.57 -3.75 -3.97
N ASP A 165 -0.93 -3.54 -2.83
CA ASP A 165 0.21 -4.34 -2.33
C ASP A 165 0.42 -4.05 -0.84
N THR A 166 1.35 -4.75 -0.23
CA THR A 166 1.83 -4.47 1.13
C THR A 166 3.06 -3.57 1.08
N TYR A 167 2.89 -2.32 1.54
CA TYR A 167 3.95 -1.31 1.59
C TYR A 167 4.58 -1.26 2.97
N ARG A 168 5.87 -1.57 3.04
CA ARG A 168 6.67 -1.42 4.26
C ARG A 168 7.19 0.01 4.34
N PHE A 169 7.20 0.58 5.55
CA PHE A 169 7.63 1.96 5.76
C PHE A 169 8.22 2.14 7.17
N ALA A 170 8.99 3.20 7.36
CA ALA A 170 9.47 3.60 8.67
C ALA A 170 8.38 4.36 9.43
N THR A 171 8.28 4.16 10.74
CA THR A 171 7.37 4.94 11.59
C THR A 171 7.61 6.43 11.41
N GLY A 172 6.54 7.18 11.13
CA GLY A 172 6.59 8.62 10.84
C GLY A 172 6.64 8.97 9.36
N SER A 173 6.70 7.98 8.46
CA SER A 173 6.45 8.19 7.02
C SER A 173 5.06 8.78 6.80
N THR A 174 4.94 9.63 5.80
CA THR A 174 3.68 10.32 5.50
C THR A 174 2.78 9.49 4.58
N ASP A 175 1.47 9.67 4.71
CA ASP A 175 0.48 9.14 3.78
C ASP A 175 0.71 9.62 2.33
N VAL A 176 1.30 10.82 2.14
CA VAL A 176 1.73 11.33 0.83
C VAL A 176 2.78 10.42 0.18
N GLU A 177 3.82 10.05 0.95
CA GLU A 177 4.91 9.18 0.47
C GLU A 177 4.39 7.80 0.11
N LEU A 178 3.54 7.22 0.96
CA LEU A 178 2.94 5.90 0.73
C LEU A 178 2.04 5.87 -0.50
N LEU A 179 1.15 6.86 -0.66
CA LEU A 179 0.33 6.98 -1.86
C LEU A 179 1.18 7.22 -3.10
N LYS A 180 2.21 8.06 -3.03
CA LYS A 180 3.12 8.30 -4.16
C LYS A 180 3.84 7.01 -4.59
N THR A 181 4.29 6.20 -3.64
CA THR A 181 4.91 4.90 -3.91
C THR A 181 3.94 3.95 -4.62
N SER A 182 2.71 3.85 -4.10
CA SER A 182 1.65 3.01 -4.69
C SER A 182 1.23 3.50 -6.09
N TYR A 183 1.15 4.82 -6.30
CA TYR A 183 0.88 5.44 -7.60
C TYR A 183 1.98 5.10 -8.64
N LEU A 184 3.24 5.26 -8.27
CA LEU A 184 4.36 4.93 -9.15
C LEU A 184 4.42 3.43 -9.45
N ALA A 185 4.07 2.58 -8.48
CA ALA A 185 3.96 1.15 -8.67
C ALA A 185 2.86 0.80 -9.69
N MET A 186 1.66 1.41 -9.60
CA MET A 186 0.59 1.21 -10.57
C MET A 186 1.01 1.66 -11.97
N LYS A 187 1.62 2.84 -12.08
CA LYS A 187 2.10 3.33 -13.38
C LYS A 187 3.07 2.34 -14.02
N LYS A 188 4.05 1.87 -13.28
CA LYS A 188 5.01 0.86 -13.76
C LYS A 188 4.31 -0.43 -14.17
N LYS A 189 3.39 -0.96 -13.34
CA LYS A 189 2.64 -2.19 -13.64
C LYS A 189 1.74 -2.05 -14.85
N LEU A 190 1.10 -0.91 -15.00
CA LEU A 190 0.27 -0.64 -16.18
C LEU A 190 1.10 -0.55 -17.46
N ASP A 191 2.27 0.10 -17.41
CA ASP A 191 3.19 0.18 -18.55
C ASP A 191 3.72 -1.21 -18.92
N GLU A 192 4.09 -2.05 -17.94
CA GLU A 192 4.51 -3.44 -18.13
C GLU A 192 3.39 -4.28 -18.79
N ALA A 193 2.17 -4.21 -18.26
CA ALA A 193 1.02 -4.93 -18.82
C ALA A 193 0.71 -4.46 -20.24
N TRP A 194 0.70 -3.15 -20.48
CA TRP A 194 0.43 -2.56 -21.78
C TRP A 194 1.47 -2.96 -22.85
N ALA A 195 2.74 -3.06 -22.48
CA ALA A 195 3.79 -3.53 -23.37
C ALA A 195 3.58 -5.00 -23.81
N MET A 196 2.98 -5.82 -22.94
CA MET A 196 2.68 -7.22 -23.21
C MET A 196 1.32 -7.46 -23.87
N ARG A 197 0.54 -6.42 -24.14
CA ARG A 197 -0.83 -6.56 -24.63
C ARG A 197 -0.93 -7.33 -25.93
N ASP A 198 -2.04 -8.02 -26.14
CA ASP A 198 -2.40 -8.60 -27.41
C ASP A 198 -2.69 -7.51 -28.45
N LYS A 199 -2.49 -7.85 -29.72
CA LYS A 199 -2.87 -6.98 -30.82
C LYS A 199 -4.40 -6.93 -30.93
N ASP A 200 -4.92 -5.83 -31.51
CA ASP A 200 -6.35 -5.69 -31.84
C ASP A 200 -7.30 -5.61 -30.64
N LEU A 201 -6.80 -5.19 -29.46
CA LEU A 201 -7.67 -4.84 -28.34
C LEU A 201 -8.46 -3.53 -28.64
N PRO A 202 -9.72 -3.44 -28.20
CA PRO A 202 -10.55 -2.26 -28.44
C PRO A 202 -10.23 -1.07 -27.51
N TYR A 203 -8.97 -0.96 -27.07
CA TYR A 203 -8.49 0.11 -26.22
C TYR A 203 -7.68 1.13 -27.00
N LYS A 204 -7.85 2.40 -26.67
CA LYS A 204 -7.09 3.51 -27.26
C LYS A 204 -5.82 3.81 -26.45
N THR A 205 -5.89 3.62 -25.14
CA THR A 205 -4.84 4.02 -24.20
C THR A 205 -4.62 2.95 -23.12
N PRO A 206 -3.46 2.97 -22.41
CA PRO A 206 -3.27 2.15 -21.20
C PRO A 206 -4.36 2.38 -20.15
N TYR A 207 -4.88 3.60 -20.05
CA TYR A 207 -5.93 3.94 -19.10
C TYR A 207 -7.26 3.21 -19.40
N ASP A 208 -7.55 2.90 -20.67
CA ASP A 208 -8.73 2.08 -21.02
C ASP A 208 -8.55 0.63 -20.53
N ALA A 209 -7.33 0.09 -20.65
CA ALA A 209 -7.00 -1.21 -20.07
C ALA A 209 -7.12 -1.21 -18.53
N LEU A 210 -6.74 -0.12 -17.86
CA LEU A 210 -6.90 0.05 -16.42
C LEU A 210 -8.39 0.07 -16.00
N LYS A 211 -9.24 0.76 -16.77
CA LYS A 211 -10.70 0.73 -16.57
C LYS A 211 -11.25 -0.68 -16.66
N MET A 212 -10.88 -1.42 -17.71
CA MET A 212 -11.30 -2.81 -17.88
C MET A 212 -10.78 -3.70 -16.76
N ALA A 213 -9.52 -3.54 -16.36
CA ALA A 213 -8.93 -4.30 -15.25
C ALA A 213 -9.71 -4.10 -13.94
N SER A 214 -10.14 -2.85 -13.67
CA SER A 214 -10.94 -2.54 -12.48
C SER A 214 -12.32 -3.19 -12.48
N ILE A 215 -12.93 -3.38 -13.65
CA ILE A 215 -14.19 -4.10 -13.80
C ILE A 215 -13.97 -5.59 -13.55
N ILE A 216 -12.96 -6.19 -14.20
CA ILE A 216 -12.60 -7.61 -14.03
C ILE A 216 -12.30 -7.92 -12.56
N GLU A 217 -11.60 -7.03 -11.87
CA GLU A 217 -11.28 -7.17 -10.43
C GLU A 217 -12.53 -7.29 -9.56
N LYS A 218 -13.59 -6.57 -9.91
CA LYS A 218 -14.85 -6.55 -9.16
C LYS A 218 -15.82 -7.67 -9.57
N GLU A 219 -15.60 -8.31 -10.72
CA GLU A 219 -16.48 -9.37 -11.23
C GLU A 219 -16.18 -10.74 -10.63
N THR A 220 -14.92 -11.06 -10.41
CA THR A 220 -14.58 -12.41 -9.93
C THR A 220 -13.38 -12.41 -8.98
N GLY A 221 -13.52 -13.19 -7.90
CA GLY A 221 -12.39 -13.59 -7.05
C GLY A 221 -11.59 -14.78 -7.59
N LYS A 222 -12.07 -15.43 -8.69
CA LYS A 222 -11.42 -16.60 -9.28
C LYS A 222 -10.40 -16.17 -10.32
N ALA A 223 -9.11 -16.34 -10.01
CA ALA A 223 -8.01 -15.90 -10.87
C ALA A 223 -8.07 -16.55 -12.27
N GLU A 224 -8.46 -17.82 -12.35
CA GLU A 224 -8.57 -18.61 -13.57
C GLU A 224 -9.68 -18.15 -14.51
N GLU A 225 -10.72 -17.46 -14.02
CA GLU A 225 -11.82 -16.95 -14.84
C GLU A 225 -11.56 -15.54 -15.39
N ARG A 226 -10.63 -14.77 -14.81
CA ARG A 226 -10.36 -13.39 -15.21
C ARG A 226 -10.10 -13.24 -16.72
N PRO A 227 -9.28 -14.07 -17.39
CA PRO A 227 -9.06 -13.94 -18.83
C PRO A 227 -10.32 -14.21 -19.67
N LEU A 228 -11.22 -15.09 -19.21
CA LEU A 228 -12.47 -15.40 -19.92
C LEU A 228 -13.52 -14.32 -19.72
N ILE A 229 -13.65 -13.77 -18.53
CA ILE A 229 -14.47 -12.58 -18.24
C ILE A 229 -14.00 -11.39 -19.09
N SER A 230 -12.68 -11.16 -19.15
CA SER A 230 -12.10 -10.17 -20.03
C SER A 230 -12.50 -10.35 -21.49
N ALA A 231 -12.41 -11.60 -21.98
CA ALA A 231 -12.80 -11.94 -23.35
C ALA A 231 -14.27 -11.60 -23.64
N VAL A 232 -15.19 -11.85 -22.70
CA VAL A 232 -16.60 -11.46 -22.86
C VAL A 232 -16.74 -9.95 -23.03
N PHE A 233 -16.15 -9.16 -22.15
CA PHE A 233 -16.23 -7.69 -22.24
C PHE A 233 -15.57 -7.15 -23.49
N ILE A 234 -14.41 -7.66 -23.90
CA ILE A 234 -13.72 -7.26 -25.12
C ILE A 234 -14.56 -7.61 -26.36
N ASN A 235 -15.18 -8.79 -26.39
CA ASN A 235 -16.09 -9.16 -27.49
C ASN A 235 -17.30 -8.22 -27.56
N ARG A 236 -17.88 -7.84 -26.42
CA ARG A 236 -18.97 -6.85 -26.36
C ARG A 236 -18.52 -5.45 -26.86
N LEU A 237 -17.30 -5.01 -26.50
CA LEU A 237 -16.75 -3.73 -26.99
C LEU A 237 -16.47 -3.73 -28.50
N ARG A 238 -16.20 -4.90 -29.12
CA ARG A 238 -15.97 -5.04 -30.57
C ARG A 238 -17.25 -4.95 -31.40
N ILE A 239 -18.36 -5.22 -30.76
CA ILE A 239 -19.70 -5.07 -31.35
C ILE A 239 -20.43 -3.98 -30.54
N PRO A 240 -21.48 -3.32 -31.08
CA PRO A 240 -22.23 -2.30 -30.32
C PRO A 240 -23.10 -2.92 -29.23
N MET A 241 -22.44 -3.56 -28.22
CA MET A 241 -23.08 -4.23 -27.11
C MET A 241 -22.62 -3.64 -25.78
N ARG A 242 -23.56 -3.28 -24.93
CA ARG A 242 -23.30 -2.71 -23.60
C ARG A 242 -22.62 -3.74 -22.68
N LEU A 243 -21.74 -3.24 -21.79
CA LEU A 243 -21.04 -4.13 -20.86
C LEU A 243 -21.98 -4.76 -19.82
N GLN A 244 -22.98 -4.02 -19.33
CA GLN A 244 -24.02 -4.51 -18.41
C GLN A 244 -23.43 -5.25 -17.20
N THR A 245 -22.59 -4.54 -16.45
CA THR A 245 -21.88 -5.09 -15.31
C THR A 245 -22.28 -4.34 -14.03
N ASP A 246 -22.78 -5.09 -13.05
CA ASP A 246 -23.31 -4.56 -11.79
C ASP A 246 -22.28 -3.73 -11.00
N PRO A 247 -20.99 -4.12 -10.91
CA PRO A 247 -19.98 -3.33 -10.19
C PRO A 247 -19.88 -1.87 -10.64
N THR A 248 -20.12 -1.57 -11.92
CA THR A 248 -20.09 -0.18 -12.42
C THR A 248 -21.27 0.63 -11.90
N VAL A 249 -22.46 0.00 -11.79
CA VAL A 249 -23.64 0.63 -11.21
C VAL A 249 -23.45 0.87 -9.73
N ILE A 250 -22.94 -0.13 -9.00
CA ILE A 250 -22.61 -0.03 -7.57
C ILE A 250 -21.66 1.15 -7.32
N TYR A 251 -20.57 1.24 -8.10
CA TYR A 251 -19.63 2.36 -7.98
C TYR A 251 -20.30 3.71 -8.26
N GLY A 252 -21.16 3.77 -9.28
CA GLY A 252 -21.91 4.98 -9.61
C GLY A 252 -22.92 5.42 -8.55
N LEU A 253 -23.46 4.49 -7.77
CA LEU A 253 -24.34 4.78 -6.63
C LEU A 253 -23.55 5.33 -5.43
N GLY A 254 -22.27 4.99 -5.28
CA GLY A 254 -21.44 5.44 -4.16
C GLY A 254 -22.09 5.15 -2.81
N ASP A 255 -22.14 6.16 -1.95
CA ASP A 255 -22.70 6.05 -0.59
C ASP A 255 -24.22 5.72 -0.55
N SER A 256 -24.92 5.84 -1.69
CA SER A 256 -26.34 5.48 -1.79
C SER A 256 -26.57 3.98 -1.97
N TYR A 257 -25.51 3.19 -2.16
CA TYR A 257 -25.59 1.74 -2.26
C TYR A 257 -25.78 1.10 -0.88
N ASP A 258 -26.91 0.44 -0.67
CA ASP A 258 -27.29 -0.20 0.60
C ASP A 258 -27.03 -1.71 0.63
N GLY A 259 -26.26 -2.24 -0.31
CA GLY A 259 -25.94 -3.66 -0.41
C GLY A 259 -26.86 -4.43 -1.38
N ASN A 260 -27.85 -3.80 -1.98
CA ASN A 260 -28.79 -4.43 -2.91
C ASN A 260 -29.03 -3.58 -4.17
N ILE A 261 -28.82 -4.16 -5.35
CA ILE A 261 -29.14 -3.50 -6.63
C ILE A 261 -30.59 -3.75 -6.97
N ARG A 262 -31.32 -2.70 -7.24
CA ARG A 262 -32.72 -2.73 -7.63
C ARG A 262 -32.88 -2.46 -9.13
N LYS A 263 -34.01 -2.89 -9.71
CA LYS A 263 -34.32 -2.64 -11.13
C LYS A 263 -34.20 -1.15 -11.51
N ARG A 264 -34.61 -0.25 -10.61
CA ARG A 264 -34.48 1.20 -10.81
C ARG A 264 -33.00 1.61 -11.01
N ASP A 265 -32.09 1.00 -10.27
CA ASP A 265 -30.66 1.35 -10.30
C ASP A 265 -30.04 0.95 -11.62
N LEU A 266 -30.47 -0.18 -12.20
CA LEU A 266 -30.07 -0.63 -13.54
C LEU A 266 -30.63 0.25 -14.68
N THR A 267 -31.74 0.94 -14.45
CA THR A 267 -32.41 1.77 -15.47
C THR A 267 -32.14 3.27 -15.32
N THR A 268 -31.63 3.70 -14.17
CA THR A 268 -31.26 5.11 -13.94
C THR A 268 -29.94 5.41 -14.65
N ASP A 269 -29.98 6.41 -15.55
CA ASP A 269 -28.76 6.80 -16.28
C ASP A 269 -27.78 7.56 -15.38
N THR A 270 -26.58 7.02 -15.25
CA THR A 270 -25.43 7.67 -14.59
C THR A 270 -24.20 7.51 -15.48
N PRO A 271 -23.15 8.33 -15.29
CA PRO A 271 -21.91 8.17 -16.07
C PRO A 271 -21.27 6.77 -15.96
N TYR A 272 -21.56 6.03 -14.90
CA TYR A 272 -21.02 4.70 -14.64
C TYR A 272 -21.99 3.55 -14.98
N ASN A 273 -23.26 3.85 -15.35
CA ASN A 273 -24.22 2.79 -15.59
C ASN A 273 -24.03 2.15 -16.97
N THR A 274 -23.34 1.02 -17.03
CA THR A 274 -23.10 0.26 -18.27
C THR A 274 -24.31 -0.54 -18.78
N TYR A 275 -25.47 -0.45 -18.13
CA TYR A 275 -26.76 -0.92 -18.66
C TYR A 275 -27.43 0.13 -19.52
N THR A 276 -27.13 1.43 -19.30
CA THR A 276 -27.73 2.55 -20.05
C THR A 276 -26.75 3.18 -21.04
N ARG A 277 -25.45 3.06 -20.80
CA ARG A 277 -24.38 3.66 -21.60
C ARG A 277 -23.48 2.61 -22.26
N ASP A 278 -23.00 2.92 -23.46
CA ASP A 278 -22.10 2.07 -24.23
C ASP A 278 -20.65 2.32 -23.85
N GLY A 279 -19.82 1.28 -24.01
CA GLY A 279 -18.37 1.35 -23.79
C GLY A 279 -17.93 1.27 -22.33
N LEU A 280 -16.70 1.70 -22.07
CA LEU A 280 -16.09 1.72 -20.74
C LEU A 280 -16.61 2.90 -19.91
N PRO A 281 -16.66 2.76 -18.56
CA PRO A 281 -16.98 3.88 -17.68
C PRO A 281 -15.92 4.99 -17.79
N PRO A 282 -16.22 6.22 -17.29
CA PRO A 282 -15.31 7.36 -17.41
C PRO A 282 -13.99 7.14 -16.69
N THR A 283 -13.98 6.43 -15.55
CA THR A 283 -12.78 6.08 -14.77
C THR A 283 -12.78 4.60 -14.41
N PRO A 284 -11.66 4.05 -13.89
CA PRO A 284 -11.70 2.81 -13.13
C PRO A 284 -12.71 2.89 -11.97
N ILE A 285 -13.13 1.75 -11.45
CA ILE A 285 -14.11 1.62 -10.35
C ILE A 285 -13.53 0.98 -9.09
N ALA A 286 -12.27 0.57 -9.13
CA ALA A 286 -11.53 -0.01 -8.01
C ALA A 286 -10.03 -0.03 -8.35
N MET A 287 -9.19 -0.41 -7.37
CA MET A 287 -7.76 -0.69 -7.55
C MET A 287 -7.56 -2.13 -8.05
N PRO A 288 -7.22 -2.36 -9.32
CA PRO A 288 -6.99 -3.71 -9.82
C PRO A 288 -5.62 -4.23 -9.44
N GLY A 289 -5.53 -5.53 -9.12
CA GLY A 289 -4.28 -6.24 -8.97
C GLY A 289 -3.64 -6.63 -10.30
N TRP A 290 -2.43 -7.22 -10.22
CA TRP A 290 -1.68 -7.65 -11.40
C TRP A 290 -2.44 -8.63 -12.28
N GLY A 291 -3.16 -9.60 -11.66
CA GLY A 291 -3.94 -10.60 -12.39
C GLY A 291 -5.03 -9.99 -13.26
N SER A 292 -5.72 -8.96 -12.77
CA SER A 292 -6.75 -8.26 -13.53
C SER A 292 -6.19 -7.33 -14.60
N LEU A 293 -5.03 -6.68 -14.34
CA LEU A 293 -4.29 -5.92 -15.38
C LEU A 293 -3.89 -6.85 -16.53
N MET A 294 -3.30 -8.00 -16.23
CA MET A 294 -2.91 -8.97 -17.26
C MET A 294 -4.11 -9.55 -18.01
N ALA A 295 -5.19 -9.88 -17.33
CA ALA A 295 -6.42 -10.36 -17.97
C ALA A 295 -7.02 -9.31 -18.91
N ALA A 296 -6.98 -8.03 -18.56
CA ALA A 296 -7.46 -6.95 -19.41
C ALA A 296 -6.67 -6.84 -20.73
N VAL A 297 -5.36 -7.09 -20.71
CA VAL A 297 -4.49 -6.94 -21.89
C VAL A 297 -4.20 -8.26 -22.60
N LYS A 298 -4.50 -9.41 -21.97
CA LYS A 298 -4.35 -10.78 -22.51
C LYS A 298 -5.60 -11.60 -22.23
N PRO A 299 -6.70 -11.31 -22.91
CA PRO A 299 -7.95 -12.05 -22.77
C PRO A 299 -7.79 -13.49 -23.28
N ALA A 300 -8.61 -14.40 -22.79
CA ALA A 300 -8.69 -15.73 -23.36
C ALA A 300 -9.20 -15.68 -24.81
N ALA A 301 -8.71 -16.60 -25.66
CA ALA A 301 -9.27 -16.80 -27.00
C ALA A 301 -10.69 -17.39 -26.87
N SER A 302 -11.72 -16.56 -27.02
CA SER A 302 -13.13 -16.95 -26.82
C SER A 302 -14.07 -16.09 -27.64
N GLN A 303 -15.20 -16.69 -28.05
CA GLN A 303 -16.33 -16.00 -28.70
C GLN A 303 -17.52 -15.80 -27.75
N LYS A 304 -17.32 -16.03 -26.43
CA LYS A 304 -18.39 -15.88 -25.45
C LYS A 304 -18.77 -14.40 -25.29
N LEU A 305 -20.07 -14.15 -25.13
CA LEU A 305 -20.67 -12.83 -24.97
C LEU A 305 -21.39 -12.66 -23.63
N TYR A 306 -21.64 -13.75 -22.92
CA TYR A 306 -22.40 -13.77 -21.68
C TYR A 306 -21.74 -14.64 -20.64
N PHE A 307 -21.95 -14.34 -19.38
CA PHE A 307 -21.66 -15.21 -18.25
C PHE A 307 -22.72 -15.07 -17.17
N VAL A 308 -22.90 -16.08 -16.35
CA VAL A 308 -23.82 -16.11 -15.21
C VAL A 308 -23.19 -16.90 -14.07
N GLY A 309 -23.31 -16.42 -12.84
CA GLY A 309 -22.83 -17.10 -11.66
C GLY A 309 -23.57 -18.41 -11.42
N LYS A 310 -22.81 -19.48 -11.09
CA LYS A 310 -23.38 -20.82 -10.78
C LYS A 310 -23.78 -20.98 -9.32
N GLY A 311 -23.49 -20.01 -8.45
CA GLY A 311 -23.75 -20.08 -7.02
C GLY A 311 -22.60 -20.70 -6.19
N ASP A 312 -21.60 -21.28 -6.83
CA ASP A 312 -20.38 -21.85 -6.23
C ASP A 312 -19.16 -20.93 -6.31
N GLY A 313 -19.39 -19.67 -6.68
CA GLY A 313 -18.34 -18.66 -6.91
C GLY A 313 -17.69 -18.77 -8.29
N THR A 314 -18.18 -19.64 -9.18
CA THR A 314 -17.74 -19.75 -10.58
C THR A 314 -18.85 -19.32 -11.55
N HIS A 315 -18.49 -19.15 -12.83
CA HIS A 315 -19.41 -18.72 -13.88
C HIS A 315 -19.61 -19.76 -14.98
N TYR A 316 -20.78 -19.71 -15.60
CA TYR A 316 -21.06 -20.37 -16.86
C TYR A 316 -21.02 -19.34 -18.00
N PHE A 317 -20.26 -19.63 -19.05
CA PHE A 317 -20.02 -18.72 -20.16
C PHE A 317 -20.76 -19.18 -21.41
N SER A 318 -21.48 -18.26 -22.07
CA SER A 318 -22.36 -18.54 -23.22
C SER A 318 -21.99 -17.66 -24.42
N ALA A 319 -22.16 -18.19 -25.63
CA ALA A 319 -21.94 -17.43 -26.86
C ALA A 319 -23.23 -16.76 -27.38
N SER A 320 -24.41 -17.29 -27.05
CA SER A 320 -25.71 -16.77 -27.46
C SER A 320 -26.61 -16.43 -26.28
N LEU A 321 -27.59 -15.51 -26.53
CA LEU A 321 -28.58 -15.14 -25.52
C LEU A 321 -29.45 -16.33 -25.09
N ASP A 322 -29.78 -17.22 -26.02
CA ASP A 322 -30.60 -18.42 -25.71
C ASP A 322 -29.84 -19.37 -24.78
N GLU A 323 -28.55 -19.60 -25.03
CA GLU A 323 -27.69 -20.38 -24.14
C GLU A 323 -27.60 -19.72 -22.75
N HIS A 324 -27.43 -18.40 -22.71
CA HIS A 324 -27.40 -17.64 -21.46
C HIS A 324 -28.71 -17.77 -20.68
N ASN A 325 -29.85 -17.57 -21.33
CA ASN A 325 -31.15 -17.64 -20.68
C ASN A 325 -31.42 -19.05 -20.09
N ARG A 326 -31.01 -20.13 -20.77
CA ARG A 326 -31.04 -21.49 -20.22
C ARG A 326 -30.16 -21.66 -19.00
N ALA A 327 -28.97 -21.03 -19.04
CA ALA A 327 -28.06 -21.09 -17.90
C ALA A 327 -28.60 -20.29 -16.70
N VAL A 328 -29.20 -19.11 -16.92
CA VAL A 328 -29.90 -18.33 -15.89
C VAL A 328 -31.04 -19.14 -15.26
N ALA A 329 -31.89 -19.78 -16.10
CA ALA A 329 -32.97 -20.65 -15.60
C ALA A 329 -32.43 -21.76 -14.71
N LYS A 330 -31.36 -22.43 -15.14
CA LYS A 330 -30.74 -23.53 -14.41
C LYS A 330 -30.06 -23.09 -13.11
N TYR A 331 -29.21 -22.04 -13.16
CA TYR A 331 -28.31 -21.74 -12.04
C TYR A 331 -28.86 -20.68 -11.07
N GLN A 332 -29.74 -19.78 -11.54
CA GLN A 332 -30.30 -18.72 -10.69
C GLN A 332 -31.77 -18.99 -10.31
N LEU A 333 -32.57 -19.61 -11.18
CA LEU A 333 -34.00 -19.80 -10.96
C LEU A 333 -34.35 -21.23 -10.54
N GLY A 334 -33.42 -22.19 -10.59
CA GLY A 334 -33.65 -23.59 -10.20
C GLY A 334 -34.66 -24.34 -11.12
N ARG A 335 -34.73 -23.96 -12.40
CA ARG A 335 -35.72 -24.49 -13.38
C ARG A 335 -35.03 -25.27 -14.49
#